data_a3952c1c8323ee699ea53d7ed52273ae
#
_entry.id   a3952c1c8323ee699ea53d7ed52273ae
#
_cell.length_a   1.000
_cell.length_b   1.000
_cell.length_c   1.000
_cell.angle_alpha   90.00
_cell.angle_beta   90.00
_cell.angle_gamma   90.00
#
_symmetry.space_group_name_H-M   'P 1'
#
loop_
_entity.id
_entity.type
_entity.pdbx_description
1 polymer ?
#
loop_
_entity_poly.entity_id
_entity_poly.type
_entity_poly.pdbx_seq_one_letter_code
_entity_poly.pdbx_strand_id
1 'polypeptide(L)'
;MLGCVLEWRRSSLAGFVLAISIVAGAQSYAPGEAVVLPGAEVADWGRVEKVDGHFGTPLGNTTKVPAVLILHGSGGIDGRGAYYAKALQDAGIATLEMFAPGGRPRSGTKATMPLAAAALKWLAAQREVDGTRLGVTGFSWGGVMTLLMSSELTQNALGKDVPKPIAFAPLYPTCSVIARVVKDRRSVFYGAETRMSSSPMLIQVGTKDDYEDDERACDGLVSSWPAAARERTTVRYYEGATHGFDTQDPPRQFNDEFARGGRGGVVRFWPTPNDATAARTAVVAFFAEHLKP
;
A
#
# COMPACT_ATOMS: atom_id res chain seq x y z
N MET A 1 -50.02 -23.97 -76.61
CA MET A 1 -49.01 -24.98 -76.33
C MET A 1 -48.49 -24.65 -74.94
N LEU A 2 -48.75 -25.54 -73.94
CA LEU A 2 -48.59 -25.35 -72.54
C LEU A 2 -47.11 -25.46 -72.14
N GLY A 3 -46.60 -24.45 -71.41
CA GLY A 3 -45.34 -24.50 -70.74
C GLY A 3 -45.55 -24.56 -69.24
N CYS A 4 -45.15 -25.69 -68.66
CA CYS A 4 -45.27 -25.97 -67.25
C CYS A 4 -44.12 -25.26 -66.48
N VAL A 5 -44.46 -24.37 -65.54
CA VAL A 5 -43.49 -23.71 -64.66
C VAL A 5 -43.46 -24.48 -63.35
N LEU A 6 -42.28 -25.08 -62.99
CA LEU A 6 -41.99 -25.71 -61.70
C LEU A 6 -41.54 -24.64 -60.73
N GLU A 7 -42.31 -24.38 -59.66
CA GLU A 7 -41.92 -23.57 -58.55
C GLU A 7 -40.99 -24.35 -57.60
N TRP A 8 -39.76 -23.86 -57.43
CA TRP A 8 -38.84 -24.33 -56.36
C TRP A 8 -39.07 -23.52 -55.11
N ARG A 9 -39.66 -24.19 -54.11
CA ARG A 9 -39.72 -23.64 -52.77
C ARG A 9 -38.29 -23.66 -52.13
N ARG A 10 -37.75 -22.47 -51.88
CA ARG A 10 -36.52 -22.32 -51.07
C ARG A 10 -36.93 -22.35 -49.60
N SER A 11 -36.54 -23.41 -48.90
CA SER A 11 -36.60 -23.50 -47.44
C SER A 11 -35.47 -22.66 -46.85
N SER A 12 -35.79 -21.55 -46.20
CA SER A 12 -34.86 -20.72 -45.46
C SER A 12 -34.60 -21.39 -44.11
N LEU A 13 -33.45 -22.04 -43.96
CA LEU A 13 -32.90 -22.39 -42.66
C LEU A 13 -32.33 -21.12 -42.03
N ALA A 14 -33.10 -20.49 -41.14
CA ALA A 14 -32.60 -19.43 -40.26
C ALA A 14 -31.67 -20.04 -39.22
N GLY A 15 -30.38 -19.98 -39.49
CA GLY A 15 -29.34 -20.29 -38.49
C GLY A 15 -29.37 -19.22 -37.42
N PHE A 16 -29.83 -19.57 -36.21
CA PHE A 16 -29.64 -18.75 -35.02
C PHE A 16 -28.16 -18.81 -34.66
N VAL A 17 -27.40 -17.79 -35.04
CA VAL A 17 -26.05 -17.57 -34.45
C VAL A 17 -26.26 -16.95 -33.09
N LEU A 18 -26.14 -17.77 -32.06
CA LEU A 18 -26.08 -17.30 -30.68
C LEU A 18 -24.72 -16.56 -30.50
N ALA A 19 -24.73 -15.24 -30.64
CA ALA A 19 -23.61 -14.41 -30.30
C ALA A 19 -23.47 -14.45 -28.77
N ILE A 20 -22.61 -15.32 -28.24
CA ILE A 20 -22.15 -15.25 -26.85
C ILE A 20 -21.26 -14.02 -26.76
N SER A 21 -21.84 -12.90 -26.36
CA SER A 21 -21.09 -11.74 -25.92
C SER A 21 -20.39 -12.12 -24.61
N ILE A 22 -19.13 -12.52 -24.73
CA ILE A 22 -18.22 -12.54 -23.57
C ILE A 22 -17.99 -11.08 -23.19
N VAL A 23 -18.86 -10.55 -22.35
CA VAL A 23 -18.53 -9.34 -21.58
C VAL A 23 -17.43 -9.78 -20.65
N ALA A 24 -16.18 -9.52 -21.05
CA ALA A 24 -15.07 -9.49 -20.11
C ALA A 24 -15.37 -8.34 -19.13
N GLY A 25 -16.19 -8.64 -18.14
CA GLY A 25 -16.35 -7.78 -16.98
C GLY A 25 -14.97 -7.67 -16.34
N ALA A 26 -14.34 -6.51 -16.47
CA ALA A 26 -13.34 -6.12 -15.51
C ALA A 26 -14.03 -6.25 -14.15
N GLN A 27 -13.77 -7.33 -13.42
CA GLN A 27 -14.18 -7.43 -12.04
C GLN A 27 -13.47 -6.27 -11.34
N SER A 28 -14.24 -5.23 -11.04
CA SER A 28 -13.78 -4.16 -10.16
C SER A 28 -13.52 -4.83 -8.81
N TYR A 29 -12.24 -5.16 -8.60
CA TYR A 29 -11.84 -5.84 -7.40
C TYR A 29 -11.90 -4.82 -6.26
N ALA A 30 -12.94 -4.89 -5.43
CA ALA A 30 -12.99 -4.15 -4.19
C ALA A 30 -12.11 -4.89 -3.16
N PRO A 31 -11.16 -4.21 -2.49
CA PRO A 31 -10.31 -4.84 -1.48
C PRO A 31 -11.07 -5.26 -0.22
N GLY A 32 -12.37 -5.06 -0.18
CA GLY A 32 -13.26 -5.33 0.92
C GLY A 32 -14.50 -4.43 0.88
N GLU A 33 -15.26 -4.43 1.96
CA GLU A 33 -16.40 -3.55 2.13
C GLU A 33 -15.97 -2.11 2.47
N ALA A 34 -16.67 -1.13 1.92
CA ALA A 34 -16.47 0.27 2.29
C ALA A 34 -16.88 0.49 3.76
N VAL A 35 -16.00 1.08 4.53
CA VAL A 35 -16.22 1.34 5.97
C VAL A 35 -15.90 2.79 6.30
N VAL A 36 -16.58 3.30 7.32
CA VAL A 36 -16.30 4.60 7.92
C VAL A 36 -15.86 4.38 9.37
N LEU A 37 -14.65 4.76 9.67
CA LEU A 37 -14.04 4.59 10.98
C LEU A 37 -14.23 5.86 11.81
N PRO A 38 -14.46 5.73 13.14
CA PRO A 38 -14.36 6.86 14.04
C PRO A 38 -12.98 7.51 13.94
N GLY A 39 -12.94 8.82 14.08
CA GLY A 39 -11.70 9.57 14.06
C GLY A 39 -10.81 9.32 15.28
N ALA A 40 -9.64 9.93 15.28
CA ALA A 40 -8.72 9.92 16.41
C ALA A 40 -8.06 11.28 16.60
N GLU A 41 -7.63 11.53 17.81
CA GLU A 41 -6.76 12.65 18.17
C GLU A 41 -5.42 12.10 18.61
N VAL A 42 -4.36 12.70 18.08
CA VAL A 42 -2.98 12.43 18.49
C VAL A 42 -2.41 13.74 19.02
N ALA A 43 -2.02 13.74 20.28
CA ALA A 43 -1.52 14.94 20.97
C ALA A 43 -0.41 15.60 20.15
N ASP A 44 -0.47 16.92 19.99
CA ASP A 44 0.48 17.74 19.22
C ASP A 44 0.51 17.46 17.70
N TRP A 45 -0.19 16.43 17.21
CA TRP A 45 -0.21 16.05 15.80
C TRP A 45 -1.54 16.35 15.11
N GLY A 46 -2.60 16.47 15.88
CA GLY A 46 -3.91 16.89 15.39
C GLY A 46 -5.00 15.84 15.54
N ARG A 47 -6.17 16.16 15.01
CA ARG A 47 -7.40 15.39 15.10
C ARG A 47 -8.00 15.15 13.74
N VAL A 48 -8.60 13.99 13.56
CA VAL A 48 -9.50 13.67 12.45
C VAL A 48 -10.86 13.22 13.00
N GLU A 49 -11.94 13.61 12.34
CA GLU A 49 -13.30 13.28 12.82
C GLU A 49 -13.72 11.89 12.37
N LYS A 50 -13.32 11.50 11.17
CA LYS A 50 -13.60 10.21 10.58
C LYS A 50 -12.54 9.82 9.56
N VAL A 51 -12.45 8.53 9.28
CA VAL A 51 -11.58 7.96 8.23
C VAL A 51 -12.41 7.01 7.39
N ASP A 52 -12.35 7.15 6.08
CA ASP A 52 -12.97 6.20 5.17
C ASP A 52 -11.94 5.09 4.83
N GLY A 53 -12.40 3.87 4.53
CA GLY A 53 -11.53 2.76 4.18
C GLY A 53 -12.26 1.62 3.48
N HIS A 54 -11.50 0.62 3.05
CA HIS A 54 -12.02 -0.68 2.63
C HIS A 54 -11.46 -1.78 3.53
N PHE A 55 -12.35 -2.50 4.19
CA PHE A 55 -12.01 -3.61 5.08
C PHE A 55 -12.35 -4.94 4.45
N GLY A 56 -11.40 -5.86 4.39
CA GLY A 56 -11.60 -7.20 3.87
C GLY A 56 -11.00 -8.26 4.78
N THR A 57 -11.68 -9.41 4.83
CA THR A 57 -11.25 -10.59 5.60
C THR A 57 -11.06 -11.79 4.69
N PRO A 58 -10.24 -12.78 5.10
CA PRO A 58 -10.14 -14.05 4.40
C PRO A 58 -11.48 -14.77 4.34
N LEU A 59 -11.77 -15.39 3.20
CA LEU A 59 -13.01 -16.16 3.02
C LEU A 59 -13.06 -17.39 3.92
N GLY A 60 -14.22 -17.65 4.52
CA GLY A 60 -14.47 -18.87 5.31
C GLY A 60 -13.72 -18.90 6.66
N ASN A 61 -13.18 -17.78 7.10
CA ASN A 61 -12.44 -17.73 8.36
C ASN A 61 -13.39 -17.81 9.57
N THR A 62 -13.08 -18.70 10.53
CA THR A 62 -13.85 -18.92 11.77
C THR A 62 -13.10 -18.47 13.03
N THR A 63 -11.84 -18.09 12.90
CA THR A 63 -10.97 -17.65 14.00
C THR A 63 -10.43 -16.25 13.75
N LYS A 64 -9.93 -15.59 14.78
CA LYS A 64 -9.25 -14.31 14.61
C LYS A 64 -7.97 -14.47 13.80
N VAL A 65 -7.79 -13.58 12.82
CA VAL A 65 -6.62 -13.56 11.91
C VAL A 65 -5.76 -12.32 12.14
N PRO A 66 -4.47 -12.37 11.75
CA PRO A 66 -3.65 -11.16 11.68
C PRO A 66 -4.24 -10.17 10.67
N ALA A 67 -3.86 -8.91 10.79
CA ALA A 67 -4.33 -7.89 9.86
C ALA A 67 -3.23 -6.92 9.43
N VAL A 68 -3.37 -6.38 8.22
CA VAL A 68 -2.46 -5.39 7.63
C VAL A 68 -3.21 -4.11 7.29
N LEU A 69 -2.73 -2.98 7.82
CA LEU A 69 -3.11 -1.64 7.37
C LEU A 69 -2.36 -1.29 6.10
N ILE A 70 -3.08 -0.89 5.06
CA ILE A 70 -2.55 -0.49 3.75
C ILE A 70 -2.70 1.02 3.58
N LEU A 71 -1.60 1.71 3.28
CA LEU A 71 -1.54 3.16 3.12
C LEU A 71 -1.26 3.52 1.67
N HIS A 72 -2.19 4.23 1.03
CA HIS A 72 -2.04 4.65 -0.37
C HIS A 72 -0.95 5.70 -0.59
N GLY A 73 -0.53 5.92 -1.83
CA GLY A 73 0.41 6.98 -2.22
C GLY A 73 -0.20 8.39 -2.17
N SER A 74 0.60 9.42 -2.41
CA SER A 74 0.17 10.83 -2.36
C SER A 74 -0.94 11.18 -3.36
N GLY A 75 -1.12 10.39 -4.41
CA GLY A 75 -2.20 10.57 -5.40
C GLY A 75 -3.55 10.01 -4.97
N GLY A 76 -3.66 9.38 -3.80
CA GLY A 76 -4.87 8.68 -3.38
C GLY A 76 -4.86 7.22 -3.80
N ILE A 77 -6.05 6.62 -3.85
CA ILE A 77 -6.25 5.22 -4.24
C ILE A 77 -6.15 5.07 -5.75
N ASP A 78 -5.36 4.10 -6.19
CA ASP A 78 -5.07 3.82 -7.60
C ASP A 78 -5.02 2.32 -7.95
N GLY A 79 -5.71 1.50 -7.18
CA GLY A 79 -5.80 0.05 -7.39
C GLY A 79 -4.66 -0.77 -6.80
N ARG A 80 -3.51 -0.17 -6.43
CA ARG A 80 -2.41 -0.90 -5.78
C ARG A 80 -2.85 -1.54 -4.47
N GLY A 81 -3.57 -0.80 -3.61
CA GLY A 81 -4.08 -1.34 -2.35
C GLY A 81 -4.92 -2.58 -2.56
N ALA A 82 -5.87 -2.56 -3.51
CA ALA A 82 -6.69 -3.72 -3.87
C ALA A 82 -5.85 -4.91 -4.38
N TYR A 83 -4.81 -4.62 -5.19
CA TYR A 83 -3.90 -5.63 -5.73
C TYR A 83 -3.13 -6.40 -4.63
N TYR A 84 -2.68 -5.70 -3.58
CA TYR A 84 -2.03 -6.32 -2.42
C TYR A 84 -3.04 -6.93 -1.44
N ALA A 85 -4.15 -6.25 -1.18
CA ALA A 85 -5.18 -6.71 -0.24
C ALA A 85 -5.71 -8.10 -0.61
N LYS A 86 -6.01 -8.33 -1.90
CA LYS A 86 -6.44 -9.67 -2.33
C LYS A 86 -5.42 -10.74 -1.96
N ALA A 87 -4.17 -10.54 -2.29
CA ALA A 87 -3.15 -11.55 -2.06
C ALA A 87 -2.92 -11.81 -0.56
N LEU A 88 -3.03 -10.79 0.29
CA LEU A 88 -2.97 -10.91 1.74
C LEU A 88 -4.19 -11.69 2.27
N GLN A 89 -5.40 -11.38 1.78
CA GLN A 89 -6.62 -12.09 2.16
C GLN A 89 -6.58 -13.56 1.74
N ASP A 90 -6.10 -13.85 0.53
CA ASP A 90 -5.89 -15.22 0.03
C ASP A 90 -4.88 -16.00 0.91
N ALA A 91 -3.95 -15.29 1.58
CA ALA A 91 -2.98 -15.83 2.52
C ALA A 91 -3.47 -15.90 3.98
N GLY A 92 -4.74 -15.58 4.25
CA GLY A 92 -5.32 -15.64 5.59
C GLY A 92 -5.08 -14.42 6.47
N ILE A 93 -4.83 -13.26 5.87
CA ILE A 93 -4.55 -11.98 6.55
C ILE A 93 -5.65 -10.97 6.21
N ALA A 94 -6.33 -10.41 7.21
CA ALA A 94 -7.29 -9.32 7.00
C ALA A 94 -6.60 -8.03 6.56
N THR A 95 -7.30 -7.16 5.85
CA THR A 95 -6.74 -5.91 5.35
C THR A 95 -7.67 -4.74 5.59
N LEU A 96 -7.09 -3.58 5.88
CA LEU A 96 -7.77 -2.29 5.84
C LEU A 96 -6.97 -1.33 4.97
N GLU A 97 -7.51 -0.97 3.81
CA GLU A 97 -6.97 0.15 3.04
C GLU A 97 -7.62 1.44 3.53
N MET A 98 -6.84 2.32 4.11
CA MET A 98 -7.28 3.60 4.67
C MET A 98 -7.25 4.70 3.61
N PHE A 99 -8.25 5.59 3.61
CA PHE A 99 -8.33 6.73 2.71
C PHE A 99 -7.97 8.03 3.43
N ALA A 100 -6.90 8.67 2.96
CA ALA A 100 -6.62 10.05 3.33
C ALA A 100 -7.34 10.99 2.35
N PRO A 101 -8.28 11.85 2.79
CA PRO A 101 -9.02 12.74 1.91
C PRO A 101 -8.09 13.62 1.07
N GLY A 102 -8.30 13.63 -0.26
CA GLY A 102 -7.48 14.41 -1.20
C GLY A 102 -6.02 13.93 -1.35
N GLY A 103 -5.75 12.66 -1.06
CA GLY A 103 -4.41 12.10 -1.04
C GLY A 103 -3.67 12.46 0.26
N ARG A 104 -2.39 12.86 0.18
CA ARG A 104 -1.66 13.32 1.38
C ARG A 104 -2.25 14.64 1.89
N PRO A 105 -2.43 14.82 3.22
CA PRO A 105 -2.83 16.09 3.79
C PRO A 105 -1.85 17.22 3.43
N ARG A 106 -2.36 18.40 3.17
CA ARG A 106 -1.53 19.60 2.86
C ARG A 106 -0.51 19.92 3.95
N SER A 107 -0.81 19.59 5.21
CA SER A 107 0.08 19.76 6.36
C SER A 107 1.15 18.67 6.49
N GLY A 108 1.26 17.78 5.50
CA GLY A 108 2.32 16.78 5.43
C GLY A 108 2.12 15.55 6.31
N THR A 109 3.21 14.82 6.54
CA THR A 109 3.23 13.51 7.20
C THR A 109 2.66 13.52 8.62
N LYS A 110 2.93 14.59 9.39
CA LYS A 110 2.41 14.75 10.75
C LYS A 110 0.88 14.63 10.81
N ALA A 111 0.16 15.35 9.94
CA ALA A 111 -1.30 15.39 9.95
C ALA A 111 -1.97 14.08 9.50
N THR A 112 -1.19 13.14 8.97
CA THR A 112 -1.70 11.83 8.58
C THR A 112 -1.64 10.81 9.71
N MET A 113 -0.81 11.05 10.73
CA MET A 113 -0.69 10.12 11.85
C MET A 113 -2.00 9.92 12.62
N PRO A 114 -2.88 10.94 12.84
CA PRO A 114 -4.20 10.70 13.39
C PRO A 114 -5.09 9.78 12.55
N LEU A 115 -4.97 9.82 11.21
CA LEU A 115 -5.67 8.89 10.32
C LEU A 115 -5.19 7.44 10.55
N ALA A 116 -3.88 7.23 10.61
CA ALA A 116 -3.29 5.92 10.85
C ALA A 116 -3.64 5.40 12.28
N ALA A 117 -3.64 6.29 13.28
CA ALA A 117 -4.07 5.95 14.64
C ALA A 117 -5.52 5.48 14.68
N ALA A 118 -6.43 6.21 14.01
CA ALA A 118 -7.84 5.84 13.89
C ALA A 118 -8.00 4.46 13.21
N ALA A 119 -7.28 4.26 12.10
CA ALA A 119 -7.31 3.01 11.34
C ALA A 119 -6.81 1.81 12.17
N LEU A 120 -5.69 1.95 12.89
CA LEU A 120 -5.14 0.89 13.74
C LEU A 120 -6.08 0.54 14.90
N LYS A 121 -6.65 1.56 15.58
CA LYS A 121 -7.62 1.35 16.67
C LYS A 121 -8.85 0.61 16.17
N TRP A 122 -9.39 1.05 15.04
CA TRP A 122 -10.58 0.43 14.47
C TRP A 122 -10.28 -1.01 14.02
N LEU A 123 -9.17 -1.23 13.29
CA LEU A 123 -8.76 -2.54 12.78
C LEU A 123 -8.59 -3.56 13.92
N ALA A 124 -7.91 -3.17 14.99
CA ALA A 124 -7.69 -4.04 16.15
C ALA A 124 -8.98 -4.40 16.90
N ALA A 125 -10.02 -3.56 16.81
CA ALA A 125 -11.31 -3.77 17.46
C ALA A 125 -12.24 -4.71 16.67
N GLN A 126 -11.89 -5.09 15.42
CA GLN A 126 -12.75 -5.98 14.63
C GLN A 126 -12.78 -7.38 15.24
N ARG A 127 -13.96 -8.00 15.25
CA ARG A 127 -14.16 -9.33 15.85
C ARG A 127 -13.33 -10.43 15.15
N GLU A 128 -13.08 -10.25 13.85
CA GLU A 128 -12.33 -11.16 12.99
C GLU A 128 -10.81 -11.00 13.13
N VAL A 129 -10.34 -9.91 13.76
CA VAL A 129 -8.93 -9.53 13.82
C VAL A 129 -8.32 -9.87 15.18
N ASP A 130 -7.12 -10.44 15.15
CA ASP A 130 -6.24 -10.47 16.31
C ASP A 130 -5.46 -9.16 16.38
N GLY A 131 -5.93 -8.25 17.21
CA GLY A 131 -5.34 -6.91 17.36
C GLY A 131 -3.90 -6.90 17.91
N THR A 132 -3.34 -8.04 18.31
CA THR A 132 -1.93 -8.16 18.72
C THR A 132 -1.00 -8.49 17.55
N ARG A 133 -1.56 -8.85 16.39
CA ARG A 133 -0.83 -9.26 15.18
C ARG A 133 -1.14 -8.33 14.01
N LEU A 134 -0.73 -7.07 14.15
CA LEU A 134 -0.93 -6.04 13.14
C LEU A 134 0.35 -5.75 12.37
N GLY A 135 0.22 -5.60 11.06
CA GLY A 135 1.27 -5.11 10.17
C GLY A 135 0.85 -3.81 9.47
N VAL A 136 1.83 -3.12 8.90
CA VAL A 136 1.57 -1.93 8.07
C VAL A 136 2.37 -2.03 6.79
N THR A 137 1.72 -1.76 5.66
CA THR A 137 2.33 -1.58 4.35
C THR A 137 1.83 -0.30 3.70
N GLY A 138 2.55 0.20 2.73
CA GLY A 138 2.11 1.40 2.01
C GLY A 138 3.04 1.77 0.88
N PHE A 139 2.52 2.59 -0.02
CA PHE A 139 3.12 2.94 -1.31
C PHE A 139 3.61 4.39 -1.32
N SER A 140 4.84 4.65 -1.76
CA SER A 140 5.33 6.03 -1.90
C SER A 140 5.18 6.79 -0.58
N TRP A 141 4.36 7.83 -0.55
CA TRP A 141 4.03 8.55 0.68
C TRP A 141 3.44 7.64 1.79
N GLY A 142 2.59 6.67 1.45
CA GLY A 142 2.17 5.62 2.38
C GLY A 142 3.33 4.76 2.87
N GLY A 143 4.35 4.55 2.03
CA GLY A 143 5.62 3.91 2.39
C GLY A 143 6.43 4.75 3.38
N VAL A 144 6.50 6.08 3.18
CA VAL A 144 7.10 7.02 4.18
C VAL A 144 6.42 6.86 5.53
N MET A 145 5.08 6.86 5.53
CA MET A 145 4.29 6.69 6.76
C MET A 145 4.56 5.35 7.43
N THR A 146 4.56 4.26 6.64
CA THR A 146 4.86 2.91 7.12
C THR A 146 6.22 2.85 7.80
N LEU A 147 7.25 3.42 7.19
CA LEU A 147 8.60 3.43 7.72
C LEU A 147 8.68 4.28 9.01
N LEU A 148 8.13 5.49 9.02
CA LEU A 148 8.15 6.36 10.20
C LEU A 148 7.34 5.78 11.37
N MET A 149 6.27 5.05 11.11
CA MET A 149 5.46 4.37 12.14
C MET A 149 6.21 3.23 12.85
N SER A 150 7.28 2.68 12.25
CA SER A 150 8.10 1.67 12.92
C SER A 150 9.02 2.26 14.00
N SER A 151 9.21 3.57 14.02
CA SER A 151 10.01 4.25 15.06
C SER A 151 9.26 4.30 16.40
N GLU A 152 9.96 4.00 17.49
CA GLU A 152 9.42 4.13 18.85
C GLU A 152 8.98 5.56 19.16
N LEU A 153 9.65 6.57 18.57
CA LEU A 153 9.26 7.96 18.69
C LEU A 153 7.81 8.14 18.18
N THR A 154 7.53 7.66 16.98
CA THR A 154 6.18 7.75 16.39
C THR A 154 5.17 6.90 17.17
N GLN A 155 5.51 5.65 17.49
CA GLN A 155 4.62 4.76 18.24
C GLN A 155 4.23 5.34 19.62
N ASN A 156 5.15 6.01 20.28
CA ASN A 156 4.87 6.67 21.56
C ASN A 156 4.01 7.93 21.39
N ALA A 157 4.24 8.70 20.30
CA ALA A 157 3.43 9.88 19.99
C ALA A 157 1.99 9.54 19.60
N LEU A 158 1.76 8.39 18.97
CA LEU A 158 0.40 7.93 18.62
C LEU A 158 -0.48 7.67 19.86
N GLY A 159 0.12 7.38 20.98
CA GLY A 159 -0.58 7.15 22.25
C GLY A 159 -0.63 5.68 22.67
N LYS A 160 -0.86 5.45 23.97
CA LYS A 160 -0.84 4.10 24.55
C LYS A 160 -2.05 3.24 24.14
N ASP A 161 -3.12 3.87 23.75
CA ASP A 161 -4.38 3.24 23.31
C ASP A 161 -4.41 2.90 21.82
N VAL A 162 -3.36 3.27 21.07
CA VAL A 162 -3.16 2.86 19.68
C VAL A 162 -2.37 1.56 19.65
N PRO A 163 -2.91 0.48 19.10
CA PRO A 163 -2.19 -0.78 18.95
C PRO A 163 -0.89 -0.59 18.16
N LYS A 164 0.19 -1.21 18.64
CA LYS A 164 1.50 -1.13 17.97
C LYS A 164 1.62 -2.23 16.93
N PRO A 165 1.79 -1.87 15.64
CA PRO A 165 2.12 -2.86 14.62
C PRO A 165 3.48 -3.52 14.91
N ILE A 166 3.60 -4.80 14.57
CA ILE A 166 4.77 -5.62 14.85
C ILE A 166 5.61 -5.97 13.63
N ALA A 167 5.14 -5.60 12.41
CA ALA A 167 5.86 -5.82 11.15
C ALA A 167 5.52 -4.72 10.14
N PHE A 168 6.51 -4.31 9.33
CA PHE A 168 6.39 -3.17 8.41
C PHE A 168 6.95 -3.50 7.04
N ALA A 169 6.19 -3.20 5.97
CA ALA A 169 6.61 -3.46 4.60
C ALA A 169 6.41 -2.23 3.69
N PRO A 170 7.23 -1.16 3.84
CA PRO A 170 7.15 0.02 2.97
C PRO A 170 7.62 -0.29 1.55
N LEU A 171 6.88 0.22 0.55
CA LEU A 171 7.26 0.19 -0.86
C LEU A 171 7.69 1.58 -1.32
N TYR A 172 8.88 1.67 -1.89
CA TYR A 172 9.53 2.90 -2.40
C TYR A 172 9.27 4.13 -1.51
N PRO A 173 9.72 4.07 -0.23
CA PRO A 173 9.36 5.06 0.79
C PRO A 173 10.12 6.38 0.68
N THR A 174 10.78 6.68 -0.43
CA THR A 174 11.62 7.88 -0.62
C THR A 174 12.67 8.05 0.48
N CYS A 175 13.58 7.08 0.59
CA CYS A 175 14.59 7.00 1.65
C CYS A 175 15.46 8.26 1.77
N SER A 176 15.82 8.90 0.62
CA SER A 176 16.56 10.17 0.60
C SER A 176 15.81 11.32 1.29
N VAL A 177 14.48 11.37 1.14
CA VAL A 177 13.64 12.37 1.82
C VAL A 177 13.58 12.07 3.32
N ILE A 178 13.35 10.81 3.69
CA ILE A 178 13.29 10.41 5.09
C ILE A 178 14.61 10.72 5.81
N ALA A 179 15.75 10.40 5.19
CA ALA A 179 17.07 10.67 5.75
C ALA A 179 17.30 12.15 6.10
N ARG A 180 16.64 13.08 5.38
CA ARG A 180 16.65 14.51 5.71
C ARG A 180 15.65 14.87 6.78
N VAL A 181 14.42 14.37 6.66
CA VAL A 181 13.32 14.65 7.61
C VAL A 181 13.69 14.26 9.03
N VAL A 182 14.34 13.11 9.23
CA VAL A 182 14.72 12.64 10.57
C VAL A 182 15.93 13.38 11.16
N LYS A 183 16.70 14.10 10.34
CA LYS A 183 17.82 14.95 10.76
C LYS A 183 17.46 16.43 10.89
N ASP A 184 16.31 16.87 10.37
CA ASP A 184 15.86 18.25 10.53
C ASP A 184 15.27 18.48 11.91
N ARG A 185 15.94 19.33 12.73
CA ARG A 185 15.50 19.66 14.09
C ARG A 185 14.10 20.30 14.16
N ARG A 186 13.57 20.80 13.08
CA ARG A 186 12.20 21.36 12.98
C ARG A 186 11.16 20.28 12.71
N SER A 187 11.58 19.08 12.32
CA SER A 187 10.70 17.96 12.06
C SER A 187 10.23 17.33 13.37
N VAL A 188 8.96 16.94 13.41
CA VAL A 188 8.41 16.11 14.51
C VAL A 188 9.00 14.70 14.54
N PHE A 189 9.68 14.30 13.47
CA PHE A 189 10.38 13.02 13.35
C PHE A 189 11.88 13.13 13.59
N TYR A 190 12.35 14.28 14.08
CA TYR A 190 13.77 14.46 14.41
C TYR A 190 14.26 13.38 15.39
N GLY A 191 15.33 12.70 15.01
CA GLY A 191 15.92 11.62 15.79
C GLY A 191 15.19 10.28 15.70
N ALA A 192 14.18 10.13 14.81
CA ALA A 192 13.47 8.87 14.61
C ALA A 192 14.42 7.75 14.17
N GLU A 193 15.47 8.05 13.38
CA GLU A 193 16.46 7.08 12.90
C GLU A 193 17.24 6.41 14.03
N THR A 194 17.44 7.09 15.15
CA THR A 194 18.11 6.52 16.34
C THR A 194 17.17 5.73 17.23
N ARG A 195 15.89 5.71 16.93
CA ARG A 195 14.80 5.08 17.70
C ARG A 195 13.96 4.14 16.84
N MET A 196 14.55 3.59 15.78
CA MET A 196 13.88 2.56 15.00
C MET A 196 13.70 1.32 15.86
N SER A 197 12.49 0.77 15.87
CA SER A 197 12.20 -0.46 16.59
C SER A 197 12.91 -1.65 15.95
N SER A 198 13.10 -2.72 16.72
CA SER A 198 13.59 -4.01 16.20
C SER A 198 12.47 -4.86 15.54
N SER A 199 11.34 -4.27 15.20
CA SER A 199 10.29 -4.95 14.44
C SER A 199 10.80 -5.31 13.04
N PRO A 200 10.45 -6.49 12.52
CA PRO A 200 10.78 -6.87 11.14
C PRO A 200 10.35 -5.82 10.12
N MET A 201 11.22 -5.54 9.15
CA MET A 201 10.94 -4.59 8.08
C MET A 201 11.42 -5.11 6.74
N LEU A 202 10.56 -4.99 5.70
CA LEU A 202 10.89 -5.26 4.31
C LEU A 202 10.71 -3.99 3.47
N ILE A 203 11.79 -3.29 3.20
CA ILE A 203 11.79 -2.14 2.29
C ILE A 203 11.95 -2.65 0.86
N GLN A 204 11.10 -2.19 -0.06
CA GLN A 204 11.16 -2.56 -1.47
C GLN A 204 11.23 -1.31 -2.35
N VAL A 205 12.22 -1.24 -3.26
CA VAL A 205 12.49 -0.03 -4.03
C VAL A 205 13.04 -0.38 -5.41
N GLY A 206 12.71 0.41 -6.43
CA GLY A 206 13.32 0.29 -7.76
C GLY A 206 14.65 1.03 -7.83
N THR A 207 15.65 0.47 -8.55
CA THR A 207 16.97 1.12 -8.70
C THR A 207 16.91 2.38 -9.58
N LYS A 208 15.80 2.62 -10.30
CA LYS A 208 15.59 3.82 -11.12
C LYS A 208 14.45 4.70 -10.56
N ASP A 209 14.29 4.69 -9.23
CA ASP A 209 13.32 5.54 -8.55
C ASP A 209 13.76 7.01 -8.60
N ASP A 210 13.03 7.85 -9.35
CA ASP A 210 13.37 9.25 -9.57
C ASP A 210 13.17 10.14 -8.31
N TYR A 211 12.59 9.62 -7.23
CA TYR A 211 12.55 10.33 -5.95
C TYR A 211 13.82 10.18 -5.13
N GLU A 212 14.64 9.20 -5.43
CA GLU A 212 15.88 8.96 -4.70
C GLU A 212 17.04 9.79 -5.24
N ASP A 213 18.04 10.02 -4.40
CA ASP A 213 19.30 10.68 -4.74
C ASP A 213 20.32 9.69 -5.31
N ASP A 214 20.21 8.44 -4.89
CA ASP A 214 21.10 7.35 -5.16
C ASP A 214 20.30 6.05 -5.29
N GLU A 215 20.74 5.14 -6.16
CA GLU A 215 20.07 3.84 -6.37
C GLU A 215 20.01 2.99 -5.09
N ARG A 216 20.90 3.26 -4.12
CA ARG A 216 21.03 2.57 -2.83
C ARG A 216 20.73 3.47 -1.63
N ALA A 217 19.95 4.54 -1.82
CA ALA A 217 19.63 5.50 -0.77
C ALA A 217 19.03 4.84 0.50
N CYS A 218 18.27 3.74 0.35
CA CYS A 218 17.71 3.01 1.48
C CYS A 218 18.78 2.29 2.31
N ASP A 219 19.86 1.79 1.71
CA ASP A 219 20.98 1.19 2.44
C ASP A 219 21.65 2.26 3.32
N GLY A 220 21.84 3.47 2.79
CA GLY A 220 22.38 4.61 3.53
C GLY A 220 21.50 5.01 4.71
N LEU A 221 20.17 5.04 4.53
CA LEU A 221 19.22 5.30 5.61
C LEU A 221 19.28 4.21 6.68
N VAL A 222 19.17 2.94 6.30
CA VAL A 222 19.17 1.79 7.22
C VAL A 222 20.49 1.70 7.99
N SER A 223 21.63 2.03 7.37
CA SER A 223 22.95 2.01 8.06
C SER A 223 23.03 2.97 9.24
N SER A 224 22.17 4.00 9.28
CA SER A 224 22.10 4.97 10.38
C SER A 224 21.29 4.48 11.60
N TRP A 225 20.61 3.33 11.50
CA TRP A 225 19.72 2.82 12.53
C TRP A 225 20.46 2.02 13.63
N PRO A 226 19.83 1.80 14.79
CA PRO A 226 20.35 0.89 15.81
C PRO A 226 20.61 -0.52 15.23
N ALA A 227 21.64 -1.21 15.73
CA ALA A 227 22.03 -2.54 15.26
C ALA A 227 20.84 -3.53 15.23
N ALA A 228 20.07 -3.60 16.30
CA ALA A 228 18.91 -4.48 16.40
C ALA A 228 17.83 -4.20 15.34
N ALA A 229 17.65 -2.94 14.94
CA ALA A 229 16.72 -2.58 13.85
C ALA A 229 17.31 -2.98 12.48
N ARG A 230 18.61 -2.73 12.25
CA ARG A 230 19.28 -3.12 10.99
C ARG A 230 19.22 -4.61 10.73
N GLU A 231 19.49 -5.42 11.75
CA GLU A 231 19.50 -6.90 11.68
C GLU A 231 18.12 -7.49 11.32
N ARG A 232 17.06 -6.74 11.57
CA ARG A 232 15.67 -7.13 11.30
C ARG A 232 15.10 -6.47 10.05
N THR A 233 15.93 -5.73 9.30
CA THR A 233 15.50 -5.01 8.10
C THR A 233 16.14 -5.62 6.86
N THR A 234 15.30 -5.94 5.88
CA THR A 234 15.71 -6.33 4.53
C THR A 234 15.38 -5.21 3.55
N VAL A 235 16.35 -4.78 2.76
CA VAL A 235 16.11 -3.90 1.61
C VAL A 235 16.17 -4.73 0.34
N ARG A 236 15.08 -4.76 -0.42
CA ARG A 236 15.00 -5.44 -1.71
C ARG A 236 14.96 -4.44 -2.84
N TYR A 237 15.88 -4.57 -3.76
CA TYR A 237 15.97 -3.75 -4.95
C TYR A 237 15.41 -4.48 -6.17
N TYR A 238 14.69 -3.73 -7.03
CA TYR A 238 14.18 -4.18 -8.32
C TYR A 238 14.95 -3.44 -9.40
N GLU A 239 15.78 -4.18 -10.14
CA GLU A 239 16.74 -3.60 -11.09
C GLU A 239 16.01 -2.96 -12.27
N GLY A 240 16.33 -1.69 -12.56
CA GLY A 240 15.70 -0.93 -13.63
C GLY A 240 14.26 -0.44 -13.34
N ALA A 241 13.63 -0.88 -12.24
CA ALA A 241 12.29 -0.46 -11.89
C ALA A 241 12.27 1.00 -11.42
N THR A 242 11.22 1.75 -11.82
CA THR A 242 11.02 3.15 -11.46
C THR A 242 10.14 3.27 -10.21
N HIS A 243 9.86 4.49 -9.78
CA HIS A 243 8.89 4.74 -8.69
C HIS A 243 7.51 4.18 -9.05
N GLY A 244 6.84 3.51 -8.11
CA GLY A 244 5.51 2.94 -8.35
C GLY A 244 5.47 1.90 -9.47
N PHE A 245 6.52 1.09 -9.62
CA PHE A 245 6.65 0.05 -10.65
C PHE A 245 5.52 -1.01 -10.61
N ASP A 246 4.77 -1.06 -9.52
CA ASP A 246 3.62 -1.93 -9.31
C ASP A 246 2.26 -1.25 -9.55
N THR A 247 2.26 -0.03 -10.12
CA THR A 247 1.03 0.66 -10.51
C THR A 247 0.22 -0.18 -11.51
N GLN A 248 -1.10 -0.13 -11.37
CA GLN A 248 -2.04 -0.74 -12.32
C GLN A 248 -2.45 0.24 -13.44
N ASP A 249 -1.99 1.49 -13.35
CA ASP A 249 -2.24 2.53 -14.33
C ASP A 249 -1.26 2.44 -15.51
N PRO A 250 -1.59 3.02 -16.68
CA PRO A 250 -0.65 3.17 -17.78
C PRO A 250 0.63 3.94 -17.38
N PRO A 251 1.75 3.73 -18.10
CA PRO A 251 2.98 4.48 -17.87
C PRO A 251 2.73 5.98 -17.93
N ARG A 252 3.29 6.71 -16.96
CA ARG A 252 3.19 8.18 -16.89
C ARG A 252 4.47 8.81 -16.36
N GLN A 253 4.66 10.08 -16.68
CA GLN A 253 5.71 10.92 -16.10
C GLN A 253 5.20 12.34 -15.87
N PHE A 254 5.73 13.01 -14.87
CA PHE A 254 5.37 14.38 -14.52
C PHE A 254 6.50 15.03 -13.73
N ASN A 255 6.48 16.38 -13.65
CA ASN A 255 7.37 17.10 -12.76
C ASN A 255 6.84 17.06 -11.32
N ASP A 256 7.72 16.76 -10.37
CA ASP A 256 7.42 16.77 -8.94
C ASP A 256 8.54 17.48 -8.17
N GLU A 257 8.17 18.35 -7.24
CA GLU A 257 9.10 19.11 -6.40
C GLU A 257 9.89 18.20 -5.43
N PHE A 258 9.36 17.02 -5.11
CA PHE A 258 10.00 16.04 -4.24
C PHE A 258 10.96 15.08 -4.96
N ALA A 259 11.01 15.13 -6.30
CA ALA A 259 11.96 14.33 -7.07
C ALA A 259 13.41 14.57 -6.64
N ARG A 260 14.28 13.58 -6.87
CA ARG A 260 15.73 13.65 -6.56
C ARG A 260 15.98 14.13 -5.14
N GLY A 261 15.28 13.49 -4.21
CA GLY A 261 15.38 13.84 -2.82
C GLY A 261 14.89 15.27 -2.49
N GLY A 262 13.92 15.85 -3.21
CA GLY A 262 13.35 17.18 -2.97
C GLY A 262 14.07 18.31 -3.70
N ARG A 263 14.90 17.99 -4.72
CA ARG A 263 15.50 19.00 -5.62
C ARG A 263 14.61 19.32 -6.82
N GLY A 264 13.53 18.55 -7.00
CA GLY A 264 12.63 18.65 -8.13
C GLY A 264 13.14 17.96 -9.39
N GLY A 265 12.22 17.62 -10.28
CA GLY A 265 12.51 16.99 -11.56
C GLY A 265 11.38 16.12 -12.08
N VAL A 266 11.67 15.43 -13.18
CA VAL A 266 10.73 14.46 -13.78
C VAL A 266 10.75 13.17 -12.97
N VAL A 267 9.55 12.68 -12.67
CA VAL A 267 9.32 11.36 -12.06
C VAL A 267 8.60 10.47 -13.03
N ARG A 268 9.07 9.24 -13.16
CA ARG A 268 8.50 8.19 -14.02
C ARG A 268 7.79 7.15 -13.17
N PHE A 269 6.59 6.79 -13.58
CA PHE A 269 5.81 5.66 -13.08
C PHE A 269 5.64 4.68 -14.25
N TRP A 270 6.54 3.73 -14.36
CA TRP A 270 6.53 2.72 -15.42
C TRP A 270 6.25 1.36 -14.82
N PRO A 271 5.04 0.80 -15.05
CA PRO A 271 4.69 -0.50 -14.52
C PRO A 271 5.62 -1.60 -15.05
N THR A 272 6.09 -2.43 -14.14
CA THR A 272 6.91 -3.60 -14.44
C THR A 272 6.21 -4.84 -13.87
N PRO A 273 5.36 -5.55 -14.65
CA PRO A 273 4.47 -6.60 -14.13
C PRO A 273 5.17 -7.72 -13.38
N ASN A 274 6.36 -8.11 -13.81
CA ASN A 274 7.15 -9.15 -13.12
C ASN A 274 7.61 -8.67 -11.75
N ASP A 275 8.13 -7.44 -11.66
CA ASP A 275 8.57 -6.86 -10.39
C ASP A 275 7.38 -6.57 -9.46
N ALA A 276 6.26 -6.11 -10.00
CA ALA A 276 5.01 -5.95 -9.27
C ALA A 276 4.54 -7.26 -8.62
N THR A 277 4.59 -8.36 -9.39
CA THR A 277 4.25 -9.69 -8.89
C THR A 277 5.25 -10.17 -7.83
N ALA A 278 6.54 -9.98 -8.06
CA ALA A 278 7.61 -10.35 -7.12
C ALA A 278 7.51 -9.55 -5.81
N ALA A 279 7.22 -8.24 -5.90
CA ALA A 279 7.04 -7.36 -4.74
C ALA A 279 5.83 -7.76 -3.90
N ARG A 280 4.69 -7.99 -4.54
CA ARG A 280 3.48 -8.46 -3.86
C ARG A 280 3.70 -9.80 -3.17
N THR A 281 4.32 -10.77 -3.87
CA THR A 281 4.64 -12.08 -3.30
C THR A 281 5.55 -11.93 -2.08
N ALA A 282 6.55 -11.04 -2.15
CA ALA A 282 7.44 -10.78 -1.02
C ALA A 282 6.72 -10.17 0.19
N VAL A 283 5.78 -9.21 -0.03
CA VAL A 283 4.95 -8.64 1.05
C VAL A 283 4.10 -9.70 1.71
N VAL A 284 3.45 -10.57 0.91
CA VAL A 284 2.60 -11.65 1.45
C VAL A 284 3.43 -12.63 2.26
N ALA A 285 4.57 -13.10 1.74
CA ALA A 285 5.46 -14.02 2.44
C ALA A 285 5.98 -13.39 3.74
N PHE A 286 6.39 -12.13 3.71
CA PHE A 286 6.88 -11.39 4.88
C PHE A 286 5.82 -11.31 6.00
N PHE A 287 4.60 -10.89 5.69
CA PHE A 287 3.55 -10.84 6.72
C PHE A 287 3.09 -12.23 7.15
N ALA A 288 3.08 -13.21 6.25
CA ALA A 288 2.79 -14.58 6.60
C ALA A 288 3.81 -15.18 7.59
N GLU A 289 5.08 -14.77 7.50
CA GLU A 289 6.14 -15.18 8.44
C GLU A 289 6.01 -14.46 9.79
N HIS A 290 5.81 -13.15 9.77
CA HIS A 290 5.97 -12.31 10.97
C HIS A 290 4.66 -12.01 11.72
N LEU A 291 3.49 -12.27 11.12
CA LEU A 291 2.19 -12.08 11.77
C LEU A 291 1.48 -13.39 12.13
N LYS A 292 1.97 -14.56 11.71
CA LYS A 292 1.41 -15.83 12.15
C LYS A 292 1.87 -16.19 13.56
N PRO A 293 1.09 -17.00 14.30
CA PRO A 293 1.46 -17.48 15.63
C PRO A 293 2.75 -18.29 15.62
#